data_5ff14dcb1b879c3a368810034368d330
#
_entry.id   5ff14dcb1b879c3a368810034368d330
#
_cell.length_a   1.000
_cell.length_b   1.000
_cell.length_c   1.000
_cell.angle_alpha   90.00
_cell.angle_beta   90.00
_cell.angle_gamma   90.00
#
_symmetry.space_group_name_H-M   'P 1'
#
loop_
_entity.id
_entity.type
_entity.pdbx_description
1 polymer ?
#
loop_
_entity_poly.entity_id
_entity_poly.type
_entity_poly.pdbx_seq_one_letter_code
_entity_poly.pdbx_strand_id
1 'polypeptide(L)'
;MALIEREPELAAFLRRHFSEPQIIEGDAARLPRLLAEHGIAPVAAVVSSLPLLSLPTDVVNGIVHGVFDALPRGAALIQFTYGPTPPVPRALRQGLRLVGTRGARIWRNVPPAVVWTFRRPPAA
;
A
#
# COMPACT_ATOMS: atom_id res chain seq x y z
N MET A 1 -3.45 -12.21 -7.89
CA MET A 1 -2.99 -10.86 -7.58
C MET A 1 -4.01 -9.83 -8.07
N ALA A 2 -4.25 -8.79 -7.31
CA ALA A 2 -5.11 -7.68 -7.72
C ALA A 2 -4.33 -6.38 -7.70
N LEU A 3 -4.58 -5.50 -8.68
CA LEU A 3 -4.03 -4.16 -8.76
C LEU A 3 -5.17 -3.15 -8.61
N ILE A 4 -4.98 -2.17 -7.73
CA ILE A 4 -5.95 -1.11 -7.53
C ILE A 4 -5.43 0.14 -8.24
N GLU A 5 -6.22 0.69 -9.14
CA GLU A 5 -5.88 1.90 -9.88
C GLU A 5 -7.06 2.88 -9.86
N ARG A 6 -6.78 4.10 -9.45
CA ARG A 6 -7.78 5.15 -9.34
C ARG A 6 -8.13 5.79 -10.69
N GLU A 7 -7.13 5.91 -11.57
CA GLU A 7 -7.27 6.59 -12.84
C GLU A 7 -7.94 5.68 -13.88
N PRO A 8 -9.13 6.04 -14.41
CA PRO A 8 -9.86 5.16 -15.34
C PRO A 8 -9.07 4.79 -16.60
N GLU A 9 -8.34 5.76 -17.16
CA GLU A 9 -7.55 5.53 -18.37
C GLU A 9 -6.41 4.56 -18.13
N LEU A 10 -5.73 4.71 -16.99
CA LEU A 10 -4.63 3.84 -16.61
C LEU A 10 -5.15 2.43 -16.27
N ALA A 11 -6.27 2.33 -15.59
CA ALA A 11 -6.91 1.04 -15.32
C ALA A 11 -7.24 0.30 -16.63
N ALA A 12 -7.79 1.02 -17.60
CA ALA A 12 -8.10 0.45 -18.93
C ALA A 12 -6.82 0.01 -19.66
N PHE A 13 -5.76 0.81 -19.59
CA PHE A 13 -4.46 0.45 -20.15
C PHE A 13 -3.92 -0.83 -19.53
N LEU A 14 -3.97 -0.95 -18.21
CA LEU A 14 -3.47 -2.11 -17.48
C LEU A 14 -4.26 -3.38 -17.85
N ARG A 15 -5.58 -3.29 -17.99
CA ARG A 15 -6.43 -4.42 -18.41
C ARG A 15 -6.06 -4.92 -19.81
N ARG A 16 -5.66 -4.03 -20.70
CA ARG A 16 -5.27 -4.41 -22.06
C ARG A 16 -3.90 -5.07 -22.14
N HIS A 17 -2.99 -4.73 -21.22
CA HIS A 17 -1.59 -5.15 -21.28
C HIS A 17 -1.25 -6.28 -20.30
N PHE A 18 -2.07 -6.50 -19.28
CA PHE A 18 -1.82 -7.52 -18.27
C PHE A 18 -3.07 -8.37 -18.07
N SER A 19 -2.95 -9.68 -18.35
CA SER A 19 -4.07 -10.62 -18.19
C SER A 19 -4.09 -11.30 -16.82
N GLU A 20 -2.93 -11.45 -16.17
CA GLU A 20 -2.80 -12.18 -14.91
C GLU A 20 -3.40 -11.44 -13.71
N PRO A 21 -3.06 -10.16 -13.43
CA PRO A 21 -3.64 -9.48 -12.28
C PRO A 21 -5.06 -9.03 -12.59
N GLN A 22 -5.94 -9.12 -11.61
CA GLN A 22 -7.24 -8.48 -11.65
C GLN A 22 -7.04 -6.97 -11.44
N ILE A 23 -7.48 -6.17 -12.39
CA ILE A 23 -7.39 -4.71 -12.31
C ILE A 23 -8.70 -4.16 -11.77
N ILE A 24 -8.62 -3.47 -10.63
CA ILE A 24 -9.77 -2.87 -9.97
C ILE A 24 -9.61 -1.35 -10.02
N GLU A 25 -10.57 -0.68 -10.65
CA GLU A 25 -10.63 0.77 -10.63
C GLU A 25 -11.22 1.23 -9.31
N GLY A 26 -10.48 2.05 -8.58
CA GLY A 26 -10.96 2.55 -7.31
C GLY A 26 -9.88 3.29 -6.51
N ASP A 27 -10.32 3.86 -5.40
CA ASP A 27 -9.48 4.59 -4.47
C ASP A 27 -8.94 3.64 -3.40
N ALA A 28 -7.61 3.66 -3.21
CA ALA A 28 -6.94 2.82 -2.20
C ALA A 28 -7.45 3.05 -0.78
N ALA A 29 -7.99 4.24 -0.47
CA ALA A 29 -8.63 4.50 0.82
C ALA A 29 -9.86 3.63 1.07
N ARG A 30 -10.44 3.06 0.01
CA ARG A 30 -11.59 2.17 0.08
C ARG A 30 -11.22 0.70 -0.11
N LEU A 31 -9.98 0.36 0.14
CA LEU A 31 -9.46 -0.98 -0.13
C LEU A 31 -10.30 -2.11 0.49
N PRO A 32 -10.70 -2.08 1.77
CA PRO A 32 -11.50 -3.16 2.33
C PRO A 32 -12.80 -3.39 1.55
N ARG A 33 -13.47 -2.32 1.17
CA ARG A 33 -14.71 -2.39 0.41
C ARG A 33 -14.51 -2.93 -1.00
N LEU A 34 -13.45 -2.46 -1.68
CA LEU A 34 -13.11 -2.94 -3.03
C LEU A 34 -12.80 -4.43 -3.04
N LEU A 35 -12.07 -4.91 -2.05
CA LEU A 35 -11.74 -6.33 -1.93
C LEU A 35 -13.01 -7.16 -1.68
N ALA A 36 -13.90 -6.70 -0.80
CA ALA A 36 -15.14 -7.38 -0.51
C ALA A 36 -16.05 -7.44 -1.74
N GLU A 37 -16.18 -6.34 -2.49
CA GLU A 37 -17.00 -6.27 -3.71
C GLU A 37 -16.48 -7.20 -4.80
N HIS A 38 -15.18 -7.48 -4.83
CA HIS A 38 -14.55 -8.34 -5.83
C HIS A 38 -14.25 -9.76 -5.32
N GLY A 39 -14.71 -10.08 -4.11
CA GLY A 39 -14.55 -11.42 -3.56
C GLY A 39 -13.11 -11.79 -3.25
N ILE A 40 -12.25 -10.82 -2.96
CA ILE A 40 -10.83 -11.04 -2.69
C ILE A 40 -10.63 -11.11 -1.17
N ALA A 41 -10.34 -12.28 -0.66
CA ALA A 41 -9.98 -12.51 0.73
C ALA A 41 -9.45 -13.93 0.89
N PRO A 42 -8.49 -14.19 1.81
CA PRO A 42 -7.72 -13.21 2.56
C PRO A 42 -6.64 -12.52 1.71
N VAL A 43 -6.13 -11.38 2.20
CA VAL A 43 -5.02 -10.67 1.57
C VAL A 43 -3.74 -10.99 2.33
N ALA A 44 -2.72 -11.47 1.62
CA ALA A 44 -1.45 -11.86 2.24
C ALA A 44 -0.50 -10.68 2.46
N ALA A 45 -0.53 -9.72 1.55
CA ALA A 45 0.30 -8.52 1.61
C ALA A 45 -0.25 -7.45 0.67
N VAL A 46 0.10 -6.21 0.94
CA VAL A 46 -0.15 -5.08 0.04
C VAL A 46 1.19 -4.48 -0.35
N VAL A 47 1.40 -4.30 -1.65
CA VAL A 47 2.57 -3.59 -2.18
C VAL A 47 2.10 -2.26 -2.75
N SER A 48 2.68 -1.17 -2.27
CA SER A 48 2.28 0.19 -2.64
C SER A 48 3.46 1.00 -3.14
N SER A 49 3.25 1.71 -4.25
CA SER A 49 4.17 2.72 -4.76
C SER A 49 3.57 4.14 -4.67
N LEU A 50 2.46 4.29 -3.95
CA LEU A 50 1.83 5.60 -3.79
C LEU A 50 2.79 6.58 -3.10
N PRO A 51 2.82 7.86 -3.53
CA PRO A 51 3.73 8.86 -2.96
C PRO A 51 3.19 9.41 -1.63
N LEU A 52 3.17 8.58 -0.59
CA LEU A 52 2.53 8.89 0.68
C LEU A 52 3.07 10.17 1.34
N LEU A 53 4.36 10.47 1.16
CA LEU A 53 4.95 11.69 1.71
C LEU A 53 4.51 12.97 1.00
N SER A 54 3.97 12.85 -0.21
CA SER A 54 3.53 13.98 -1.04
C SER A 54 2.02 14.18 -1.03
N LEU A 55 1.27 13.25 -0.46
CA LEU A 55 -0.19 13.33 -0.39
C LEU A 55 -0.63 14.10 0.87
N PRO A 56 -1.82 14.74 0.84
CA PRO A 56 -2.38 15.36 2.04
C PRO A 56 -2.52 14.35 3.19
N THR A 57 -2.38 14.83 4.42
CA THR A 57 -2.38 13.99 5.62
C THR A 57 -3.66 13.16 5.77
N ASP A 58 -4.81 13.75 5.50
CA ASP A 58 -6.10 13.06 5.58
C ASP A 58 -6.22 11.94 4.55
N VAL A 59 -5.68 12.16 3.36
CA VAL A 59 -5.65 11.14 2.30
C VAL A 59 -4.75 9.97 2.71
N VAL A 60 -3.56 10.26 3.22
CA VAL A 60 -2.62 9.22 3.71
C VAL A 60 -3.25 8.43 4.86
N ASN A 61 -3.89 9.11 5.81
CA ASN A 61 -4.58 8.45 6.91
C ASN A 61 -5.64 7.47 6.39
N GLY A 62 -6.46 7.90 5.44
CA GLY A 62 -7.48 7.04 4.84
C GLY A 62 -6.90 5.82 4.14
N ILE A 63 -5.84 6.00 3.37
CA ILE A 63 -5.17 4.91 2.64
C ILE A 63 -4.57 3.89 3.61
N VAL A 64 -3.78 4.35 4.58
CA VAL A 64 -3.08 3.46 5.52
C VAL A 64 -4.07 2.72 6.42
N HIS A 65 -5.09 3.40 6.93
CA HIS A 65 -6.15 2.74 7.69
C HIS A 65 -6.87 1.69 6.84
N GLY A 66 -7.22 2.02 5.60
CA GLY A 66 -7.85 1.08 4.68
C GLY A 66 -7.00 -0.16 4.41
N VAL A 67 -5.70 0.03 4.22
CA VAL A 67 -4.76 -1.08 4.01
C VAL A 67 -4.72 -2.00 5.23
N PHE A 68 -4.55 -1.45 6.43
CA PHE A 68 -4.44 -2.29 7.64
C PHE A 68 -5.78 -2.87 8.09
N ASP A 69 -6.90 -2.27 7.72
CA ASP A 69 -8.21 -2.89 7.90
C ASP A 69 -8.36 -4.14 7.00
N ALA A 70 -7.75 -4.13 5.83
CA ALA A 70 -7.78 -5.26 4.90
C ALA A 70 -6.76 -6.36 5.24
N LEU A 71 -5.65 -6.00 5.91
CA LEU A 71 -4.58 -6.94 6.22
C LEU A 71 -4.82 -7.66 7.55
N PRO A 72 -4.65 -8.99 7.59
CA PRO A 72 -4.57 -9.70 8.87
C PRO A 72 -3.38 -9.21 9.70
N ARG A 73 -3.44 -9.39 11.00
CA ARG A 73 -2.30 -9.07 11.88
C ARG A 73 -1.08 -9.87 11.47
N GLY A 74 0.07 -9.20 11.45
CA GLY A 74 1.33 -9.79 10.99
C GLY A 74 1.56 -9.74 9.49
N ALA A 75 0.53 -9.47 8.69
CA ALA A 75 0.69 -9.29 7.24
C ALA A 75 1.31 -7.92 6.92
N ALA A 76 1.99 -7.83 5.80
CA ALA A 76 2.84 -6.70 5.48
C ALA A 76 2.19 -5.70 4.53
N LEU A 77 2.38 -4.41 4.81
CA LEU A 77 2.38 -3.35 3.80
C LEU A 77 3.83 -3.12 3.38
N ILE A 78 4.11 -3.30 2.10
CA ILE A 78 5.42 -3.04 1.51
C ILE A 78 5.31 -1.75 0.72
N GLN A 79 6.07 -0.73 1.12
CA GLN A 79 5.97 0.61 0.57
C GLN A 79 7.31 1.06 -0.01
N PHE A 80 7.29 1.53 -1.25
CA PHE A 80 8.44 2.18 -1.87
C PHE A 80 8.47 3.67 -1.55
N THR A 81 9.67 4.21 -1.35
CA THR A 81 9.90 5.63 -1.15
C THR A 81 11.28 6.04 -1.68
N TYR A 82 11.50 7.35 -1.82
CA TYR A 82 12.74 7.91 -2.36
C TYR A 82 13.36 8.87 -1.34
N GLY A 83 13.87 8.46 -0.30
CA GLY A 83 14.48 9.34 0.68
C GLY A 83 14.64 8.65 2.02
N PRO A 84 15.24 9.35 2.99
CA PRO A 84 15.53 8.75 4.30
C PRO A 84 14.33 8.71 5.22
N THR A 85 13.29 9.49 4.96
CA THR A 85 12.12 9.60 5.83
C THR A 85 11.21 8.38 5.66
N PRO A 86 10.78 7.74 6.76
CA PRO A 86 9.77 6.68 6.66
C PRO A 86 8.51 7.17 5.94
N PRO A 87 7.96 6.38 4.99
CA PRO A 87 6.84 6.83 4.16
C PRO A 87 5.50 6.89 4.89
N VAL A 88 5.39 6.27 6.06
CA VAL A 88 4.19 6.36 6.90
C VAL A 88 4.46 7.34 8.04
N PRO A 89 3.62 8.38 8.24
CA PRO A 89 3.84 9.36 9.29
C PRO A 89 3.92 8.75 10.69
N ARG A 90 4.75 9.35 11.54
CA ARG A 90 4.99 8.85 12.90
C ARG A 90 3.72 8.71 13.73
N ALA A 91 2.83 9.70 13.69
CA ALA A 91 1.57 9.66 14.45
C ALA A 91 0.71 8.46 14.04
N LEU A 92 0.67 8.18 12.76
CA LEU A 92 -0.08 7.06 12.20
C LEU A 92 0.56 5.71 12.57
N ARG A 93 1.90 5.63 12.52
CA ARG A 93 2.62 4.43 12.96
C ARG A 93 2.36 4.14 14.44
N GLN A 94 2.38 5.16 15.28
CA GLN A 94 2.09 5.02 16.70
C GLN A 94 0.63 4.64 16.97
N GLY A 95 -0.31 5.29 16.29
CA GLY A 95 -1.74 5.03 16.46
C GLY A 95 -2.15 3.62 16.08
N LEU A 96 -1.59 3.08 15.00
CA LEU A 96 -1.84 1.72 14.52
C LEU A 96 -0.85 0.69 15.09
N ARG A 97 0.11 1.13 15.89
CA ARG A 97 1.17 0.28 16.46
C ARG A 97 1.96 -0.46 15.39
N LEU A 98 2.31 0.23 14.32
CA LEU A 98 3.05 -0.37 13.21
C LEU A 98 4.52 -0.54 13.57
N VAL A 99 5.07 -1.69 13.22
CA VAL A 99 6.51 -1.93 13.22
C VAL A 99 7.01 -1.75 11.80
N GLY A 100 7.83 -0.72 11.60
CA GLY A 100 8.43 -0.43 10.31
C GLY A 100 9.86 -0.94 10.25
N THR A 101 10.17 -1.66 9.16
CA THR A 101 11.53 -2.16 8.90
C THR A 101 12.01 -1.60 7.58
N ARG A 102 13.13 -0.90 7.63
CA ARG A 102 13.77 -0.37 6.43
C ARG A 102 14.50 -1.51 5.71
N GLY A 103 14.14 -1.73 4.44
CA GLY A 103 14.78 -2.73 3.60
C GLY A 103 15.95 -2.19 2.80
N ALA A 104 16.31 -2.92 1.75
CA ALA A 104 17.42 -2.57 0.88
C ALA A 104 17.13 -1.30 0.08
N ARG A 105 18.19 -0.53 -0.18
CA ARG A 105 18.16 0.60 -1.10
C ARG A 105 18.43 0.10 -2.51
N ILE A 106 17.60 0.53 -3.45
CA ILE A 106 17.75 0.14 -4.86
C ILE A 106 18.52 1.23 -5.58
N TRP A 107 19.83 1.01 -5.72
CA TRP A 107 20.75 2.01 -6.26
C TRP A 107 20.62 2.26 -7.76
N ARG A 108 20.02 1.33 -8.51
CA ARG A 108 19.82 1.49 -9.96
C ARG A 108 18.79 2.54 -10.32
N ASN A 109 17.92 2.90 -9.39
CA ASN A 109 16.99 4.00 -9.57
C ASN A 109 17.67 5.34 -9.31
N VAL A 110 17.22 6.37 -9.98
CA VAL A 110 17.67 7.76 -9.76
C VAL A 110 16.43 8.62 -9.57
N PRO A 111 16.17 9.09 -8.33
CA PRO A 111 16.89 8.82 -7.09
C PRO A 111 16.75 7.36 -6.63
N PRO A 112 17.65 6.87 -5.77
CA PRO A 112 17.55 5.50 -5.26
C PRO A 112 16.27 5.27 -4.48
N ALA A 113 15.61 4.15 -4.74
CA ALA A 113 14.42 3.75 -4.01
C ALA A 113 14.79 2.98 -2.73
N VAL A 114 13.99 3.15 -1.70
CA VAL A 114 14.09 2.40 -0.45
C VAL A 114 12.78 1.67 -0.22
N VAL A 115 12.86 0.43 0.20
CA VAL A 115 11.70 -0.41 0.47
C VAL A 115 11.50 -0.49 1.97
N TRP A 116 10.30 -0.13 2.42
CA TRP A 116 9.89 -0.24 3.82
C TRP A 116 8.84 -1.32 3.96
N THR A 117 8.91 -2.06 5.06
CA THR A 117 7.90 -3.07 5.42
C THR A 117 7.26 -2.67 6.75
N PHE A 118 5.94 -2.54 6.76
CA PHE A 118 5.17 -2.20 7.95
C PHE A 118 4.23 -3.35 8.30
N ARG A 119 4.18 -3.71 9.58
CA ARG A 119 3.30 -4.76 10.10
C ARG A 119 2.68 -4.29 11.41
N ARG A 120 1.44 -4.70 11.64
CA ARG A 120 0.90 -4.69 13.00
C ARG A 120 1.42 -5.92 13.71
N PRO A 121 1.88 -5.81 14.98
CA PRO A 121 2.30 -6.98 15.73
C PRO A 121 1.15 -7.97 15.86
N PRO A 122 1.43 -9.28 15.97
CA PRO A 122 0.39 -10.25 16.28
C PRO A 122 -0.25 -9.92 17.63
N ALA A 123 -1.51 -10.35 17.79
CA ALA A 123 -2.21 -10.16 19.05
C ALA A 123 -1.48 -10.91 20.18
N ALA A 124 -1.30 -10.23 21.32
CA ALA A 124 -0.62 -10.80 22.46
C ALA A 124 -1.42 -11.98 23.04
#